data_25bb2583a0aa7e7e493d4f97c2538131
#
_entry.id   25bb2583a0aa7e7e493d4f97c2538131
#
_cell.length_a   1.000
_cell.length_b   1.000
_cell.length_c   1.000
_cell.angle_alpha   90.00
_cell.angle_beta   90.00
_cell.angle_gamma   90.00
#
_symmetry.space_group_name_H-M   'P 1'
#
loop_
_entity.id
_entity.type
_entity.pdbx_description
1 polymer ?
#
loop_
_entity_poly.entity_id
_entity_poly.type
_entity_poly.pdbx_seq_one_letter_code
_entity_poly.pdbx_strand_id
1 'polypeptide(L)'
;MPKRYIKPRIAEITHPVIMFKLTKSYKSHMEDWKLYTAVRGQWKMDINKAKKFQYAFACDAGLVKEVYEIESWHKADDTMTEKELEFRKVNKLHVSQTDRIEFIGKKAPDEIRKKYCNTNVV
;
A
#
# COMPACT_ATOMS: atom_id res chain seq x y z
N MET A 1 -7.09 36.64 -3.27
CA MET A 1 -6.49 36.08 -2.08
C MET A 1 -5.58 34.90 -2.43
N PRO A 2 -4.33 34.91 -2.05
CA PRO A 2 -3.48 33.76 -2.31
C PRO A 2 -3.99 32.53 -1.57
N LYS A 3 -3.96 31.41 -2.23
CA LYS A 3 -4.25 30.14 -1.58
C LYS A 3 -3.27 29.92 -0.44
N ARG A 4 -3.80 29.73 0.76
CA ARG A 4 -2.95 29.40 1.89
C ARG A 4 -2.44 27.96 1.71
N TYR A 5 -1.15 27.82 1.60
CA TYR A 5 -0.53 26.50 1.59
C TYR A 5 -0.53 25.94 3.01
N ILE A 6 -1.16 24.81 3.21
CA ILE A 6 -1.14 24.11 4.49
C ILE A 6 -0.17 22.96 4.38
N LYS A 7 0.92 23.05 5.12
CA LYS A 7 1.93 21.98 5.15
C LYS A 7 1.32 20.73 5.76
N PRO A 8 1.49 19.55 5.13
CA PRO A 8 1.04 18.32 5.75
C PRO A 8 1.74 18.07 7.07
N ARG A 9 1.02 17.46 7.99
CA ARG A 9 1.58 17.05 9.26
C ARG A 9 2.66 16.00 9.05
N ILE A 10 3.75 16.08 9.81
CA ILE A 10 4.78 15.06 9.82
C ILE A 10 4.46 14.06 10.92
N ALA A 11 4.48 12.77 10.59
CA ALA A 11 4.25 11.71 11.57
C ALA A 11 5.52 10.89 11.74
N GLU A 12 5.83 10.56 12.99
CA GLU A 12 6.91 9.63 13.31
C GLU A 12 6.37 8.21 13.17
N ILE A 13 7.13 7.35 12.47
CA ILE A 13 6.77 5.95 12.31
C ILE A 13 7.22 5.18 13.55
N THR A 14 6.24 4.63 14.28
CA THR A 14 6.50 3.87 15.50
C THR A 14 6.12 2.40 15.38
N HIS A 15 5.71 1.94 14.19
CA HIS A 15 5.33 0.56 13.92
C HIS A 15 6.19 -0.01 12.81
N PRO A 16 6.40 -1.35 12.76
CA PRO A 16 7.07 -1.95 11.61
C PRO A 16 6.18 -1.83 10.37
N VAL A 17 6.64 -1.06 9.38
CA VAL A 17 5.85 -0.77 8.19
C VAL A 17 6.66 -0.94 6.91
N ILE A 18 5.96 -1.28 5.82
CA ILE A 18 6.49 -1.19 4.47
C ILE A 18 5.75 -0.10 3.73
N MET A 19 6.40 0.53 2.76
CA MET A 19 5.81 1.61 2.00
C MET A 19 5.76 1.27 0.53
N PHE A 20 4.59 1.44 -0.08
CA PHE A 20 4.38 1.32 -1.51
C PHE A 20 4.20 2.71 -2.10
N LYS A 21 5.07 3.07 -3.04
CA LYS A 21 4.96 4.34 -3.75
C LYS A 21 3.96 4.20 -4.89
N LEU A 22 2.87 4.94 -4.79
CA LEU A 22 1.90 5.04 -5.86
C LEU A 22 2.46 5.98 -6.92
N THR A 23 2.53 5.52 -8.14
CA THR A 23 3.03 6.33 -9.25
C THR A 23 1.96 6.47 -10.33
N LYS A 24 2.08 5.68 -11.38
CA LYS A 24 1.18 5.78 -12.53
C LYS A 24 -0.20 5.18 -12.30
N SER A 25 -0.33 4.26 -11.34
CA SER A 25 -1.59 3.56 -11.08
C SER A 25 -2.52 4.27 -10.12
N TYR A 26 -2.03 5.27 -9.38
CA TYR A 26 -2.88 6.01 -8.45
C TYR A 26 -3.67 7.09 -9.18
N LYS A 27 -4.98 7.14 -8.89
CA LYS A 27 -5.87 8.21 -9.34
C LYS A 27 -6.70 8.67 -8.14
N SER A 28 -7.00 9.97 -8.07
CA SER A 28 -7.65 10.60 -6.91
C SER A 28 -8.94 9.94 -6.44
N HIS A 29 -9.66 9.30 -7.30
CA HIS A 29 -10.93 8.63 -6.97
C HIS A 29 -10.88 7.14 -7.24
N MET A 30 -9.70 6.54 -7.04
CA MET A 30 -9.53 5.11 -7.21
C MET A 30 -10.39 4.34 -6.20
N GLU A 31 -11.11 3.35 -6.70
CA GLU A 31 -11.89 2.45 -5.85
C GLU A 31 -11.00 1.72 -4.85
N ASP A 32 -11.54 1.44 -3.66
CA ASP A 32 -10.78 0.81 -2.58
C ASP A 32 -10.11 -0.50 -2.98
N TRP A 33 -10.82 -1.35 -3.71
CA TRP A 33 -10.26 -2.64 -4.11
C TRP A 33 -9.09 -2.49 -5.09
N LYS A 34 -9.12 -1.45 -5.92
CA LYS A 34 -8.03 -1.17 -6.86
C LYS A 34 -6.77 -0.72 -6.13
N LEU A 35 -6.93 0.17 -5.17
CA LEU A 35 -5.81 0.63 -4.35
C LEU A 35 -5.21 -0.53 -3.55
N TYR A 36 -6.04 -1.32 -2.91
CA TYR A 36 -5.62 -2.50 -2.18
C TYR A 36 -4.85 -3.47 -3.08
N THR A 37 -5.38 -3.75 -4.27
CA THR A 37 -4.74 -4.63 -5.25
C THR A 37 -3.35 -4.12 -5.65
N ALA A 38 -3.22 -2.81 -5.87
CA ALA A 38 -1.94 -2.21 -6.23
C ALA A 38 -0.90 -2.36 -5.10
N VAL A 39 -1.32 -2.17 -3.86
CA VAL A 39 -0.41 -2.16 -2.71
C VAL A 39 -0.03 -3.57 -2.26
N ARG A 40 -0.94 -4.53 -2.31
CA ARG A 40 -0.75 -5.85 -1.71
C ARG A 40 0.19 -6.77 -2.47
N GLY A 41 0.39 -6.59 -3.73
CA GLY A 41 1.20 -7.52 -4.54
C GLY A 41 2.35 -6.75 -5.15
N GLN A 42 3.09 -7.37 -5.58
CA GLN A 42 4.17 -8.31 -5.81
C GLN A 42 5.45 -7.74 -5.23
N TRP A 43 5.65 -7.93 -3.97
CA TRP A 43 6.81 -7.42 -3.24
C TRP A 43 8.00 -8.36 -3.45
N LYS A 44 9.14 -7.80 -3.80
CA LYS A 44 10.36 -8.58 -3.96
C LYS A 44 11.12 -8.60 -2.64
N MET A 45 10.79 -9.60 -1.81
CA MET A 45 11.47 -9.81 -0.54
C MET A 45 11.23 -11.23 -0.04
N ASP A 46 12.09 -11.65 0.89
CA ASP A 46 11.94 -12.93 1.57
C ASP A 46 10.70 -12.89 2.46
N ILE A 47 9.87 -13.94 2.39
CA ILE A 47 8.63 -14.02 3.15
C ILE A 47 8.88 -13.98 4.67
N ASN A 48 10.00 -14.54 5.13
CA ASN A 48 10.34 -14.53 6.55
C ASN A 48 10.69 -13.11 7.04
N LYS A 49 11.31 -12.30 6.19
CA LYS A 49 11.55 -10.88 6.49
C LYS A 49 10.26 -10.08 6.46
N ALA A 50 9.37 -10.40 5.53
CA ALA A 50 8.09 -9.71 5.37
C ALA A 50 7.19 -9.85 6.60
N LYS A 51 7.25 -11.00 7.27
CA LYS A 51 6.40 -11.31 8.44
C LYS A 51 6.56 -10.33 9.61
N LYS A 52 7.65 -9.59 9.69
CA LYS A 52 7.86 -8.61 10.76
C LYS A 52 7.11 -7.31 10.54
N PHE A 53 6.65 -7.03 9.31
CA PHE A 53 5.92 -5.81 9.01
C PHE A 53 4.46 -5.96 9.40
N GLN A 54 3.96 -4.96 10.12
CA GLN A 54 2.59 -4.95 10.64
C GLN A 54 1.64 -4.21 9.71
N TYR A 55 2.12 -3.12 9.09
CA TYR A 55 1.31 -2.27 8.24
C TYR A 55 1.99 -2.00 6.91
N ALA A 56 1.16 -1.75 5.88
CA ALA A 56 1.61 -1.31 4.58
C ALA A 56 1.02 0.07 4.30
N PHE A 57 1.88 1.02 3.96
CA PHE A 57 1.47 2.38 3.61
C PHE A 57 1.40 2.53 2.10
N ALA A 58 0.29 3.07 1.60
CA ALA A 58 0.17 3.52 0.22
C ALA A 58 0.52 5.01 0.20
N CYS A 59 1.63 5.36 -0.42
CA CYS A 59 2.15 6.74 -0.41
C CYS A 59 2.15 7.34 -1.81
N ASP A 60 1.76 8.61 -1.90
CA ASP A 60 1.82 9.39 -3.13
C ASP A 60 2.50 10.72 -2.82
N ALA A 61 3.59 11.01 -3.55
CA ALA A 61 4.37 12.25 -3.37
C ALA A 61 4.77 12.49 -1.91
N GLY A 62 5.14 11.44 -1.18
CA GLY A 62 5.56 11.54 0.21
C GLY A 62 4.43 11.55 1.23
N LEU A 63 3.17 11.59 0.79
CA LEU A 63 2.02 11.56 1.67
C LEU A 63 1.44 10.16 1.77
N VAL A 64 1.10 9.74 2.98
CA VAL A 64 0.39 8.47 3.21
C VAL A 64 -1.06 8.65 2.82
N LYS A 65 -1.52 7.90 1.82
CA LYS A 65 -2.90 7.94 1.33
C LYS A 65 -3.79 6.91 2.00
N GLU A 66 -3.24 5.76 2.33
CA GLU A 66 -3.97 4.70 3.02
C GLU A 66 -3.01 3.83 3.81
N VAL A 67 -3.53 3.18 4.86
CA VAL A 67 -2.78 2.25 5.69
C VAL A 67 -3.53 0.92 5.74
N TYR A 68 -2.83 -0.16 5.43
CA TYR A 68 -3.37 -1.52 5.52
C TYR A 68 -2.71 -2.28 6.64
N GLU A 69 -3.51 -3.05 7.39
CA GLU A 69 -3.00 -4.00 8.36
C GLU A 69 -2.72 -5.32 7.64
N ILE A 70 -1.50 -5.81 7.75
CA ILE A 70 -1.08 -7.04 7.08
C ILE A 70 -1.48 -8.24 7.94
N GLU A 71 -2.24 -9.16 7.38
CA GLU A 71 -2.69 -10.36 8.08
C GLU A 71 -1.83 -11.57 7.76
N SER A 72 -1.46 -11.76 6.48
CA SER A 72 -0.69 -12.92 6.05
C SER A 72 0.05 -12.64 4.75
N TRP A 73 1.11 -13.39 4.50
CA TRP A 73 1.92 -13.31 3.28
C TRP A 73 1.82 -14.60 2.48
N HIS A 74 1.81 -14.49 1.16
CA HIS A 74 1.64 -15.59 0.22
C HIS A 74 2.53 -15.39 -1.01
N LYS A 75 2.72 -16.45 -1.78
CA LYS A 75 3.36 -16.34 -3.09
C LYS A 75 2.53 -15.43 -3.99
N ALA A 76 3.21 -14.70 -4.86
CA ALA A 76 2.55 -13.82 -5.82
C ALA A 76 1.49 -14.54 -6.63
N ASP A 77 0.35 -13.89 -6.80
CA ASP A 77 -0.84 -14.31 -7.55
C ASP A 77 -1.64 -15.47 -6.92
N ASP A 78 -1.16 -16.10 -5.84
CA ASP A 78 -1.89 -17.21 -5.21
C ASP A 78 -3.23 -16.78 -4.59
N THR A 79 -3.35 -15.53 -4.18
CA THR A 79 -4.55 -15.03 -3.51
C THR A 79 -5.31 -13.95 -4.29
N MET A 80 -4.82 -13.59 -5.47
CA MET A 80 -5.47 -12.56 -6.30
C MET A 80 -6.59 -13.16 -7.14
N THR A 81 -7.71 -12.44 -7.23
CA THR A 81 -8.82 -12.79 -8.09
C THR A 81 -8.49 -12.46 -9.56
N GLU A 82 -9.27 -13.01 -10.49
CA GLU A 82 -9.12 -12.67 -11.91
C GLU A 82 -9.26 -11.17 -12.16
N LYS A 83 -10.19 -10.54 -11.48
CA LYS A 83 -10.42 -9.09 -11.54
C LYS A 83 -9.18 -8.31 -11.11
N GLU A 84 -8.55 -8.74 -10.03
CA GLU A 84 -7.32 -8.11 -9.52
C GLU A 84 -6.15 -8.30 -10.48
N LEU A 85 -5.98 -9.50 -11.01
CA LEU A 85 -4.92 -9.78 -11.99
C LEU A 85 -5.09 -8.96 -13.25
N GLU A 86 -6.31 -8.83 -13.75
CA GLU A 86 -6.60 -8.00 -14.92
C GLU A 86 -6.28 -6.53 -14.66
N PHE A 87 -6.66 -6.02 -13.50
CA PHE A 87 -6.33 -4.65 -13.09
C PHE A 87 -4.81 -4.42 -13.11
N ARG A 88 -4.04 -5.37 -12.58
CA ARG A 88 -2.59 -5.25 -12.56
C ARG A 88 -1.99 -5.26 -13.96
N LYS A 89 -2.49 -6.11 -14.86
CA LYS A 89 -2.05 -6.15 -16.26
C LYS A 89 -2.31 -4.82 -16.96
N VAL A 90 -3.53 -4.32 -16.86
CA VAL A 90 -3.96 -3.08 -17.53
C VAL A 90 -3.12 -1.90 -17.06
N ASN A 91 -2.74 -1.86 -15.78
CA ASN A 91 -1.97 -0.77 -15.20
C ASN A 91 -0.46 -1.04 -15.20
N LYS A 92 -0.02 -2.07 -15.92
CA LYS A 92 1.40 -2.43 -16.06
C LYS A 92 2.08 -2.70 -14.72
N LEU A 93 1.33 -3.19 -13.76
CA LEU A 93 1.89 -3.68 -12.50
C LEU A 93 2.41 -5.11 -12.70
N HIS A 94 3.34 -5.51 -11.86
CA HIS A 94 3.90 -6.87 -11.96
C HIS A 94 2.84 -7.94 -11.78
N VAL A 95 2.91 -8.99 -12.60
CA VAL A 95 2.07 -10.21 -12.48
C VAL A 95 2.95 -11.43 -12.70
N SER A 96 2.58 -12.53 -12.03
CA SER A 96 3.22 -13.85 -12.23
C SER A 96 4.74 -13.85 -12.06
N GLN A 97 5.25 -13.09 -11.10
CA GLN A 97 6.68 -13.07 -10.75
C GLN A 97 6.95 -14.09 -9.67
N THR A 98 7.68 -15.16 -10.02
CA THR A 98 7.87 -16.32 -9.15
C THR A 98 8.64 -16.05 -7.85
N ASP A 99 9.44 -15.00 -7.82
CA ASP A 99 10.25 -14.62 -6.66
C ASP A 99 9.60 -13.52 -5.80
N ARG A 100 8.34 -13.22 -6.07
CA ARG A 100 7.62 -12.15 -5.37
C ARG A 100 6.53 -12.70 -4.48
N ILE A 101 6.12 -11.87 -3.52
CA ILE A 101 5.09 -12.21 -2.53
C ILE A 101 4.01 -11.14 -2.47
N GLU A 102 2.86 -11.52 -1.96
CA GLU A 102 1.73 -10.62 -1.76
C GLU A 102 1.15 -10.81 -0.37
N PHE A 103 0.50 -9.78 0.16
CA PHE A 103 -0.15 -9.93 1.46
C PHE A 103 -1.67 -9.95 1.31
N ILE A 104 -2.32 -10.57 2.30
CA ILE A 104 -3.74 -10.40 2.57
C ILE A 104 -3.84 -9.49 3.79
N GLY A 105 -4.69 -8.50 3.71
CA GLY A 105 -4.90 -7.57 4.80
C GLY A 105 -6.20 -6.82 4.64
N LYS A 106 -6.35 -5.80 5.44
CA LYS A 106 -7.53 -4.92 5.45
C LYS A 106 -7.08 -3.52 5.84
N LYS A 107 -7.96 -2.54 5.70
CA LYS A 107 -7.65 -1.19 6.21
C LYS A 107 -7.33 -1.27 7.69
N ALA A 108 -6.30 -0.56 8.11
CA ALA A 108 -5.89 -0.51 9.50
C ALA A 108 -7.00 0.09 10.39
N PRO A 109 -6.95 -0.16 11.72
CA PRO A 109 -7.89 0.49 12.64
C PRO A 109 -7.86 2.02 12.53
N ASP A 110 -8.98 2.67 12.82
CA ASP A 110 -9.12 4.12 12.67
C ASP A 110 -8.04 4.91 13.40
N GLU A 111 -7.62 4.48 14.58
CA GLU A 111 -6.56 5.16 15.32
C GLU A 111 -5.23 5.17 14.58
N ILE A 112 -4.91 4.07 13.90
CA ILE A 112 -3.69 3.95 13.09
C ILE A 112 -3.81 4.81 11.83
N ARG A 113 -4.95 4.75 11.16
CA ARG A 113 -5.20 5.56 9.99
C ARG A 113 -5.15 7.06 10.31
N LYS A 114 -5.72 7.48 11.44
CA LYS A 114 -5.65 8.87 11.90
C LYS A 114 -4.23 9.32 12.18
N LYS A 115 -3.38 8.42 12.68
CA LYS A 115 -1.99 8.74 12.97
C LYS A 115 -1.18 9.00 11.70
N TYR A 116 -1.39 8.21 10.66
CA TYR A 116 -0.52 8.19 9.48
C TYR A 116 -1.12 8.77 8.20
N CYS A 117 -2.43 8.62 7.97
CA CYS A 117 -3.03 9.11 6.73
C CYS A 117 -2.93 10.64 6.61
N ASN A 118 -2.64 11.10 5.39
CA ASN A 118 -2.46 12.51 5.06
C ASN A 118 -1.30 13.16 5.79
N THR A 119 -0.29 12.38 6.15
CA THR A 119 0.93 12.87 6.78
C THR A 119 2.14 12.56 5.91
N ASN A 120 3.19 13.37 6.07
CA ASN A 120 4.51 13.01 5.61
C ASN A 120 5.16 12.18 6.70
N VAL A 121 5.63 10.98 6.36
CA VAL A 121 6.29 10.09 7.33
C VAL A 121 7.79 10.16 7.20
N VAL A 122 8.46 10.02 8.32
CA VAL A 122 9.92 9.98 8.41
C VAL A 122 10.39 8.67 8.99
#